data_727165e955f492cf973e03450d1b6586
#
_entry.id   727165e955f492cf973e03450d1b6586
#
_cell.length_a   1.000
_cell.length_b   1.000
_cell.length_c   1.000
_cell.angle_alpha   90.00
_cell.angle_beta   90.00
_cell.angle_gamma   90.00
#
_symmetry.space_group_name_H-M   'P 1'
#
loop_
_entity.id
_entity.type
_entity.pdbx_description
1 polymer ?
#
loop_
_entity_poly.entity_id
_entity_poly.type
_entity_poly.pdbx_seq_one_letter_code
_entity_poly.pdbx_strand_id
1 'polypeptide(L)'
;MQDFIYYNASGLDFPISEQILVTNNIEELKDKSFLISNSKEINCELSAQEIDFYIKNTQDSLSDKIKNVLKLYEIAATKYDFAQDISYSSEVSKELLLITSKSEDYELFISKIKSDDFELFSINEEIIKSISGHIGNLQVIVDDEGEDVTLNVSQIVWFDAKQMGLDQSGTFDPNLSSVDDVIQTLKENINSYSYKKFTTYDKSICQYDGRREVICSKCEEVCPTVAITKDDKTKTLTFSQIDCHGCGGCISVCPSGALEYAPMNRESIYEVSKFYKETHPLIIPEKMNITNLESFLKEGVLPLAIEGEKFLDESSFLTLLQMSGSQIIFYSDFLSKGSKDAIRIVNDIYQKKYSKDAILVAMNEDELKTALEEVSFVENSYFNFNQDTLKKREIFSHRLQKLIGEDNLGIVKTGEHVHYGKVIVNESTCTLCLVCVGSCNVGALIADAKDNTLRLNPSLCTSCGYCEISCPEKDCLTIQRDIIELQPSWFKDSVLAQDTLFACVECGK
;
A
#
# COMPACT_ATOMS: atom_id res chain seq x y z
N MET A 1 -5.75 22.42 -7.74
CA MET A 1 -4.73 21.79 -8.61
C MET A 1 -3.59 22.77 -8.72
N GLN A 2 -2.36 22.28 -8.54
CA GLN A 2 -1.14 23.07 -8.63
C GLN A 2 -0.75 23.23 -10.11
N ASP A 3 -0.35 24.43 -10.53
CA ASP A 3 0.18 24.64 -11.87
C ASP A 3 1.63 24.17 -11.93
N PHE A 4 1.91 23.11 -12.67
CA PHE A 4 3.23 22.56 -12.86
C PHE A 4 3.87 23.02 -14.17
N ILE A 5 5.20 23.13 -14.15
CA ILE A 5 6.01 23.24 -15.36
C ILE A 5 6.60 21.88 -15.63
N TYR A 6 6.50 21.42 -16.88
CA TYR A 6 7.01 20.13 -17.30
C TYR A 6 8.37 20.29 -17.94
N TYR A 7 9.37 19.67 -17.32
CA TYR A 7 10.70 19.60 -17.92
C TYR A 7 10.88 18.26 -18.63
N ASN A 8 11.30 18.33 -19.89
CA ASN A 8 11.52 17.15 -20.70
C ASN A 8 12.97 17.11 -21.19
N ALA A 9 13.78 16.21 -20.61
CA ALA A 9 15.17 16.00 -20.97
C ALA A 9 15.36 15.24 -22.29
N SER A 10 14.31 14.57 -22.81
CA SER A 10 14.43 13.64 -23.95
C SER A 10 14.61 14.34 -25.30
N GLY A 11 14.68 15.67 -25.35
CA GLY A 11 14.91 16.43 -26.58
C GLY A 11 13.84 16.20 -27.66
N LEU A 12 12.58 16.03 -27.23
CA LEU A 12 11.49 15.71 -28.13
C LEU A 12 11.14 16.94 -28.99
N ASP A 13 11.40 16.82 -30.28
CA ASP A 13 11.01 17.77 -31.32
C ASP A 13 9.53 17.59 -31.72
N PHE A 14 8.61 17.43 -30.75
CA PHE A 14 7.20 17.44 -31.12
C PHE A 14 6.43 18.53 -30.40
N PRO A 15 5.44 19.14 -31.09
CA PRO A 15 4.65 20.22 -30.53
C PRO A 15 3.78 19.68 -29.39
N ILE A 16 4.15 20.01 -28.16
CA ILE A 16 3.29 19.86 -27.01
C ILE A 16 2.37 21.07 -26.97
N SER A 17 1.12 20.91 -26.52
CA SER A 17 0.09 21.96 -26.49
C SER A 17 0.64 23.29 -25.97
N GLU A 18 0.35 24.40 -26.65
CA GLU A 18 0.69 25.77 -26.18
C GLU A 18 0.11 26.14 -24.81
N GLN A 19 -0.86 25.36 -24.31
CA GLN A 19 -1.52 25.56 -23.01
C GLN A 19 -0.73 24.98 -21.82
N ILE A 20 0.25 24.10 -22.07
CA ILE A 20 1.05 23.46 -21.03
C ILE A 20 2.50 23.88 -21.25
N LEU A 21 3.10 24.52 -20.24
CA LEU A 21 4.47 24.96 -20.32
C LEU A 21 5.41 23.75 -20.20
N VAL A 22 5.95 23.30 -21.33
CA VAL A 22 6.99 22.29 -21.39
C VAL A 22 8.29 22.96 -21.85
N THR A 23 9.36 22.78 -21.10
CA THR A 23 10.67 23.32 -21.43
C THR A 23 11.74 22.24 -21.38
N ASN A 24 12.75 22.37 -22.19
CA ASN A 24 14.02 21.63 -22.11
C ASN A 24 15.19 22.52 -21.66
N ASN A 25 14.92 23.79 -21.31
CA ASN A 25 15.92 24.77 -20.92
C ASN A 25 15.95 24.96 -19.40
N ILE A 26 17.01 24.49 -18.75
CA ILE A 26 17.22 24.61 -17.29
C ILE A 26 17.27 26.08 -16.83
N GLU A 27 17.74 27.01 -17.68
CA GLU A 27 17.80 28.43 -17.31
C GLU A 27 16.43 29.06 -17.10
N GLU A 28 15.39 28.54 -17.77
CA GLU A 28 14.01 29.00 -17.62
C GLU A 28 13.36 28.54 -16.31
N LEU A 29 14.01 27.61 -15.61
CA LEU A 29 13.48 26.98 -14.39
C LEU A 29 13.94 27.66 -13.11
N LYS A 30 14.96 28.54 -13.17
CA LYS A 30 15.67 29.08 -11.98
C LYS A 30 14.80 29.84 -10.98
N ASP A 31 13.65 30.34 -11.41
CA ASP A 31 12.74 31.15 -10.58
C ASP A 31 11.32 30.54 -10.43
N LYS A 32 11.16 29.26 -10.81
CA LYS A 32 9.82 28.64 -10.83
C LYS A 32 9.74 27.49 -9.84
N SER A 33 8.70 27.52 -9.01
CA SER A 33 8.30 26.46 -8.10
C SER A 33 7.38 25.48 -8.81
N PHE A 34 7.37 24.21 -8.36
CA PHE A 34 6.54 23.14 -8.87
C PHE A 34 6.90 22.65 -10.27
N LEU A 35 7.99 21.90 -10.31
CA LEU A 35 8.53 21.29 -11.51
C LEU A 35 8.28 19.77 -11.50
N ILE A 36 7.79 19.24 -12.63
CA ILE A 36 7.80 17.81 -12.92
C ILE A 36 8.88 17.54 -13.96
N SER A 37 9.82 16.63 -13.67
CA SER A 37 10.89 16.26 -14.57
C SER A 37 10.85 14.79 -14.93
N ASN A 38 11.12 14.46 -16.21
CA ASN A 38 11.37 13.10 -16.66
C ASN A 38 12.84 12.66 -16.49
N SER A 39 13.68 13.48 -15.85
CA SER A 39 15.09 13.19 -15.56
C SER A 39 15.39 13.29 -14.07
N LYS A 40 16.19 12.36 -13.54
CA LYS A 40 16.74 12.40 -12.18
C LYS A 40 17.83 13.45 -11.97
N GLU A 41 18.42 13.95 -13.04
CA GLU A 41 19.55 14.90 -12.96
C GLU A 41 19.12 16.30 -12.55
N ILE A 42 17.81 16.58 -12.56
CA ILE A 42 17.25 17.88 -12.24
C ILE A 42 16.54 17.83 -10.90
N ASN A 43 16.91 18.76 -10.03
CA ASN A 43 16.18 18.97 -8.79
C ASN A 43 14.78 19.52 -9.09
N CYS A 44 13.75 18.74 -8.77
CA CYS A 44 12.35 19.02 -9.06
C CYS A 44 11.45 18.50 -7.92
N GLU A 45 10.24 18.99 -7.85
CA GLU A 45 9.24 18.52 -6.89
C GLU A 45 8.82 17.09 -7.18
N LEU A 46 8.72 16.72 -8.47
CA LEU A 46 8.34 15.39 -8.91
C LEU A 46 9.27 14.87 -10.00
N SER A 47 9.77 13.66 -9.80
CA SER A 47 10.50 12.90 -10.81
C SER A 47 9.57 11.87 -11.45
N ALA A 48 9.37 11.93 -12.76
CA ALA A 48 8.50 11.07 -13.54
C ALA A 48 9.28 10.35 -14.63
N GLN A 49 10.16 9.42 -14.23
CA GLN A 49 11.07 8.70 -15.14
C GLN A 49 10.33 7.78 -16.10
N GLU A 50 9.15 7.33 -15.74
CA GLU A 50 8.25 6.56 -16.60
C GLU A 50 7.91 7.28 -17.89
N ILE A 51 8.01 8.62 -17.93
CA ILE A 51 7.78 9.41 -19.14
C ILE A 51 8.91 9.21 -20.14
N ASP A 52 10.18 9.28 -19.70
CA ASP A 52 11.32 9.00 -20.56
C ASP A 52 11.33 7.55 -21.06
N PHE A 53 11.01 6.60 -20.16
CA PHE A 53 10.83 5.20 -20.50
C PHE A 53 9.75 5.01 -21.59
N TYR A 54 8.58 5.62 -21.43
CA TYR A 54 7.52 5.59 -22.44
C TYR A 54 7.98 6.18 -23.77
N ILE A 55 8.60 7.36 -23.76
CA ILE A 55 9.05 8.05 -24.97
C ILE A 55 10.02 7.19 -25.79
N LYS A 56 10.96 6.51 -25.12
CA LYS A 56 11.98 5.68 -25.78
C LYS A 56 11.44 4.35 -26.30
N ASN A 57 10.44 3.77 -25.64
CA ASN A 57 10.03 2.39 -25.87
C ASN A 57 8.67 2.22 -26.57
N THR A 58 7.84 3.27 -26.68
CA THR A 58 6.49 3.13 -27.24
C THR A 58 6.47 2.95 -28.75
N GLN A 59 5.54 2.11 -29.21
CA GLN A 59 5.18 1.91 -30.62
C GLN A 59 4.02 2.81 -31.06
N ASP A 60 3.50 3.66 -30.19
CA ASP A 60 2.40 4.56 -30.50
C ASP A 60 2.72 5.49 -31.67
N SER A 61 1.70 5.86 -32.44
CA SER A 61 1.80 6.91 -33.44
C SER A 61 2.29 8.23 -32.82
N LEU A 62 2.93 9.12 -33.59
CA LEU A 62 3.38 10.41 -33.09
C LEU A 62 2.25 11.19 -32.40
N SER A 63 1.04 11.17 -32.98
CA SER A 63 -0.13 11.84 -32.40
C SER A 63 -0.51 11.29 -31.05
N ASP A 64 -0.53 9.96 -30.89
CA ASP A 64 -0.91 9.32 -29.66
C ASP A 64 0.21 9.40 -28.62
N LYS A 65 1.47 9.34 -29.06
CA LYS A 65 2.65 9.58 -28.22
C LYS A 65 2.59 10.94 -27.56
N ILE A 66 2.28 12.01 -28.32
CA ILE A 66 2.12 13.38 -27.76
C ILE A 66 1.01 13.40 -26.70
N LYS A 67 -0.18 12.86 -27.00
CA LYS A 67 -1.29 12.80 -26.06
C LYS A 67 -0.94 12.03 -24.79
N ASN A 68 -0.28 10.90 -24.92
CA ASN A 68 0.08 10.04 -23.80
C ASN A 68 1.19 10.62 -22.95
N VAL A 69 2.17 11.34 -23.52
CA VAL A 69 3.16 12.10 -22.74
C VAL A 69 2.47 13.17 -21.89
N LEU A 70 1.51 13.91 -22.46
CA LEU A 70 0.73 14.88 -21.68
C LEU A 70 -0.07 14.19 -20.55
N LYS A 71 -0.73 13.05 -20.83
CA LYS A 71 -1.42 12.28 -19.78
C LYS A 71 -0.46 11.85 -18.65
N LEU A 72 0.76 11.44 -18.96
CA LEU A 72 1.73 11.00 -17.96
C LEU A 72 2.15 12.16 -17.04
N TYR A 73 2.36 13.37 -17.57
CA TYR A 73 2.59 14.56 -16.75
C TYR A 73 1.37 14.90 -15.86
N GLU A 74 0.16 14.83 -16.42
CA GLU A 74 -1.08 15.03 -15.66
C GLU A 74 -1.28 13.95 -14.57
N ILE A 75 -0.90 12.71 -14.82
CA ILE A 75 -0.91 11.62 -13.82
C ILE A 75 0.04 11.97 -12.67
N ALA A 76 1.26 12.43 -12.97
CA ALA A 76 2.22 12.83 -11.95
C ALA A 76 1.71 14.02 -11.12
N ALA A 77 1.16 15.05 -11.78
CA ALA A 77 0.54 16.19 -11.11
C ALA A 77 -0.65 15.77 -10.22
N THR A 78 -1.51 14.88 -10.73
CA THR A 78 -2.65 14.35 -9.98
C THR A 78 -2.22 13.55 -8.75
N LYS A 79 -1.18 12.70 -8.87
CA LYS A 79 -0.60 12.01 -7.71
C LYS A 79 -0.20 13.02 -6.62
N TYR A 80 0.49 14.09 -6.99
CA TYR A 80 0.91 15.14 -6.06
C TYR A 80 -0.27 15.89 -5.43
N ASP A 81 -1.24 16.31 -6.23
CA ASP A 81 -2.39 17.11 -5.75
C ASP A 81 -3.25 16.34 -4.71
N PHE A 82 -3.33 15.03 -4.81
CA PHE A 82 -4.10 14.16 -3.91
C PHE A 82 -3.26 13.50 -2.83
N ALA A 83 -1.93 13.66 -2.85
CA ALA A 83 -1.05 13.11 -1.83
C ALA A 83 -1.35 13.72 -0.44
N GLN A 84 -1.29 12.87 0.57
CA GLN A 84 -1.47 13.24 1.98
C GLN A 84 -0.22 12.95 2.80
N ASP A 85 0.90 12.72 2.12
CA ASP A 85 2.19 12.54 2.77
C ASP A 85 2.69 13.87 3.34
N ILE A 86 3.35 13.76 4.50
CA ILE A 86 3.94 14.89 5.20
C ILE A 86 5.41 14.58 5.41
N SER A 87 6.28 15.52 5.05
CA SER A 87 7.71 15.40 5.28
C SER A 87 8.08 15.91 6.67
N TYR A 88 8.98 15.18 7.32
CA TYR A 88 9.54 15.49 8.62
C TYR A 88 11.07 15.46 8.55
N SER A 89 11.73 16.05 9.56
CA SER A 89 13.15 15.89 9.75
C SER A 89 13.46 15.58 11.21
N SER A 90 14.49 14.77 11.44
CA SER A 90 15.04 14.45 12.75
C SER A 90 16.50 14.87 12.81
N GLU A 91 16.94 15.40 13.95
CA GLU A 91 18.34 15.72 14.17
C GLU A 91 19.14 14.43 14.36
N VAL A 92 20.30 14.35 13.71
CA VAL A 92 21.22 13.22 13.80
C VAL A 92 22.61 13.75 14.14
N SER A 93 23.10 13.35 15.32
CA SER A 93 24.43 13.74 15.77
C SER A 93 25.53 12.89 15.11
N LYS A 94 26.79 13.16 15.47
CA LYS A 94 27.95 12.43 14.95
C LYS A 94 28.23 11.11 15.67
N GLU A 95 27.48 10.75 16.70
CA GLU A 95 27.68 9.54 17.48
C GLU A 95 27.36 8.30 16.64
N LEU A 96 28.38 7.50 16.36
CA LEU A 96 28.31 6.31 15.56
C LEU A 96 28.78 5.09 16.35
N LEU A 97 27.91 4.12 16.55
CA LEU A 97 28.25 2.85 17.19
C LEU A 97 28.66 1.82 16.11
N LEU A 98 29.85 1.27 16.30
CA LEU A 98 30.32 0.15 15.50
C LEU A 98 30.16 -1.14 16.31
N ILE A 99 29.37 -2.07 15.77
CA ILE A 99 29.23 -3.41 16.35
C ILE A 99 30.16 -4.33 15.57
N THR A 100 31.21 -4.78 16.26
CA THR A 100 32.30 -5.51 15.63
C THR A 100 31.97 -6.99 15.48
N SER A 101 32.12 -7.49 14.25
CA SER A 101 32.29 -8.91 13.94
C SER A 101 33.69 -9.12 13.36
N LYS A 102 34.10 -10.37 13.22
CA LYS A 102 35.40 -10.73 12.62
C LYS A 102 35.31 -10.70 11.09
N SER A 103 34.87 -9.59 10.50
CA SER A 103 34.69 -9.42 9.05
C SER A 103 35.87 -8.68 8.42
N GLU A 104 36.28 -9.07 7.21
CA GLU A 104 37.27 -8.33 6.42
C GLU A 104 36.79 -6.93 6.07
N ASP A 105 35.47 -6.76 5.90
CA ASP A 105 34.84 -5.47 5.60
C ASP A 105 34.93 -4.46 6.76
N TYR A 106 35.09 -4.94 8.01
CA TYR A 106 35.33 -4.07 9.16
C TYR A 106 36.63 -3.27 9.01
N GLU A 107 37.74 -3.96 8.67
CA GLU A 107 39.02 -3.29 8.47
C GLU A 107 38.98 -2.31 7.29
N LEU A 108 38.26 -2.67 6.22
CA LEU A 108 38.04 -1.79 5.08
C LEU A 108 37.24 -0.55 5.50
N PHE A 109 36.16 -0.71 6.25
CA PHE A 109 35.35 0.39 6.77
C PHE A 109 36.18 1.33 7.63
N ILE A 110 36.91 0.82 8.61
CA ILE A 110 37.78 1.63 9.48
C ILE A 110 38.84 2.39 8.69
N SER A 111 39.40 1.79 7.65
CA SER A 111 40.40 2.46 6.81
C SER A 111 39.85 3.63 5.98
N LYS A 112 38.55 3.62 5.68
CA LYS A 112 37.90 4.63 4.83
C LYS A 112 37.18 5.71 5.64
N ILE A 113 36.74 5.41 6.88
CA ILE A 113 36.02 6.38 7.71
C ILE A 113 37.05 7.36 8.32
N LYS A 114 36.79 8.67 8.19
CA LYS A 114 37.65 9.69 8.78
C LYS A 114 37.19 9.95 10.22
N SER A 115 38.15 9.95 11.16
CA SER A 115 37.91 10.17 12.58
C SER A 115 37.28 11.55 12.92
N ASP A 116 37.41 12.52 12.03
CA ASP A 116 36.85 13.86 12.22
C ASP A 116 35.37 13.96 11.81
N ASP A 117 34.88 13.00 11.05
CA ASP A 117 33.50 12.97 10.57
C ASP A 117 32.52 12.46 11.65
N PHE A 118 32.97 11.52 12.51
CA PHE A 118 32.12 10.83 13.50
C PHE A 118 32.80 10.71 14.86
N GLU A 119 31.98 10.64 15.91
CA GLU A 119 32.37 10.19 17.25
C GLU A 119 32.15 8.68 17.32
N LEU A 120 33.23 7.89 17.23
CA LEU A 120 33.17 6.44 17.08
C LEU A 120 33.18 5.75 18.44
N PHE A 121 32.18 4.88 18.67
CA PHE A 121 32.11 3.94 19.75
C PHE A 121 32.16 2.52 19.17
N SER A 122 32.81 1.58 19.85
CA SER A 122 32.88 0.19 19.38
C SER A 122 32.55 -0.78 20.49
N ILE A 123 31.68 -1.74 20.20
CA ILE A 123 31.31 -2.83 21.14
C ILE A 123 31.32 -4.17 20.43
N ASN A 124 31.41 -5.25 21.22
CA ASN A 124 31.25 -6.60 20.72
C ASN A 124 29.75 -6.96 20.69
N GLU A 125 29.31 -7.66 19.65
CA GLU A 125 27.91 -8.08 19.51
C GLU A 125 27.43 -9.00 20.65
N GLU A 126 28.35 -9.74 21.32
CA GLU A 126 28.00 -10.71 22.35
C GLU A 126 27.36 -10.07 23.59
N ILE A 127 27.66 -8.78 23.85
CA ILE A 127 27.14 -8.06 25.04
C ILE A 127 25.79 -7.39 24.77
N ILE A 128 25.29 -7.38 23.54
CA ILE A 128 24.05 -6.70 23.18
C ILE A 128 22.83 -7.51 23.62
N LYS A 129 21.97 -6.92 24.43
CA LYS A 129 20.68 -7.48 24.87
C LYS A 129 19.53 -7.05 23.98
N SER A 130 19.46 -5.76 23.64
CA SER A 130 18.40 -5.21 22.79
C SER A 130 18.81 -3.89 22.15
N ILE A 131 18.16 -3.56 21.03
CA ILE A 131 18.23 -2.27 20.35
C ILE A 131 16.80 -1.75 20.20
N SER A 132 16.62 -0.44 20.46
CA SER A 132 15.33 0.25 20.31
C SER A 132 15.54 1.71 19.92
N GLY A 133 14.46 2.41 19.57
CA GLY A 133 14.52 3.79 19.10
C GLY A 133 14.60 3.88 17.60
N HIS A 134 15.16 4.97 17.10
CA HIS A 134 15.24 5.28 15.68
C HIS A 134 16.49 6.12 15.39
N ILE A 135 16.81 6.33 14.13
CA ILE A 135 17.94 7.18 13.71
C ILE A 135 17.93 8.52 14.44
N GLY A 136 19.08 8.93 14.96
CA GLY A 136 19.26 10.11 15.81
C GLY A 136 18.96 9.87 17.30
N ASN A 137 18.29 8.77 17.67
CA ASN A 137 17.94 8.44 19.06
C ASN A 137 17.82 6.92 19.26
N LEU A 138 18.87 6.19 18.93
CA LEU A 138 18.96 4.75 19.14
C LEU A 138 19.45 4.45 20.55
N GLN A 139 18.85 3.45 21.19
CA GLN A 139 19.18 2.97 22.51
C GLN A 139 19.62 1.50 22.42
N VAL A 140 20.87 1.24 22.77
CA VAL A 140 21.46 -0.10 22.81
C VAL A 140 21.68 -0.52 24.25
N ILE A 141 20.97 -1.56 24.68
CA ILE A 141 21.16 -2.15 26.02
C ILE A 141 22.21 -3.24 25.92
N VAL A 142 23.28 -3.10 26.70
CA VAL A 142 24.39 -4.03 26.76
C VAL A 142 24.56 -4.61 28.16
N ASP A 143 25.11 -5.80 28.24
CA ASP A 143 25.53 -6.44 29.50
C ASP A 143 26.96 -6.00 29.83
N ASP A 144 27.13 -5.22 30.90
CA ASP A 144 28.43 -4.84 31.43
C ASP A 144 28.63 -5.49 32.82
N GLU A 145 29.36 -6.62 32.83
CA GLU A 145 29.65 -7.39 34.06
C GLU A 145 28.39 -7.82 34.87
N GLY A 146 27.27 -8.04 34.19
CA GLY A 146 25.99 -8.46 34.78
C GLY A 146 25.02 -7.30 35.08
N GLU A 147 25.39 -6.08 34.77
CA GLU A 147 24.52 -4.90 34.86
C GLU A 147 24.08 -4.44 33.44
N ASP A 148 22.84 -4.00 33.34
CA ASP A 148 22.31 -3.44 32.11
C ASP A 148 22.75 -1.98 31.96
N VAL A 149 23.54 -1.69 30.93
CA VAL A 149 23.97 -0.34 30.57
C VAL A 149 23.30 0.06 29.25
N THR A 150 22.75 1.29 29.22
CA THR A 150 22.13 1.84 27.99
C THR A 150 23.10 2.81 27.32
N LEU A 151 23.44 2.50 26.07
CA LEU A 151 24.18 3.41 25.19
C LEU A 151 23.19 4.14 24.30
N ASN A 152 23.28 5.49 24.26
CA ASN A 152 22.50 6.31 23.35
C ASN A 152 23.40 6.72 22.19
N VAL A 153 22.99 6.45 20.97
CA VAL A 153 23.75 6.73 19.75
C VAL A 153 22.82 7.20 18.63
N SER A 154 23.37 7.87 17.64
CA SER A 154 22.56 8.38 16.52
C SER A 154 22.47 7.41 15.34
N GLN A 155 23.53 6.67 15.09
CA GLN A 155 23.60 5.69 14.01
C GLN A 155 24.41 4.46 14.46
N ILE A 156 24.14 3.31 13.83
CA ILE A 156 24.81 2.03 14.09
C ILE A 156 25.32 1.44 12.77
N VAL A 157 26.54 0.95 12.77
CA VAL A 157 27.06 0.04 11.73
C VAL A 157 27.30 -1.30 12.39
N TRP A 158 26.66 -2.33 11.86
CA TRP A 158 26.73 -3.68 12.38
C TRP A 158 26.99 -4.67 11.24
N PHE A 159 28.18 -5.27 11.22
CA PHE A 159 28.57 -6.25 10.22
C PHE A 159 27.92 -7.59 10.54
N ASP A 160 27.24 -8.21 9.59
CA ASP A 160 26.37 -9.38 9.79
C ASP A 160 25.25 -9.11 10.80
N ALA A 161 24.56 -7.99 10.63
CA ALA A 161 23.59 -7.49 11.57
C ALA A 161 22.45 -8.48 11.83
N LYS A 162 22.15 -8.68 13.13
CA LYS A 162 20.97 -9.44 13.54
C LYS A 162 19.69 -8.64 13.28
N GLN A 163 18.57 -9.35 13.12
CA GLN A 163 17.27 -8.76 12.81
C GLN A 163 16.89 -7.64 13.78
N MET A 164 17.17 -7.79 15.08
CA MET A 164 16.88 -6.75 16.09
C MET A 164 17.53 -5.38 15.80
N GLY A 165 18.67 -5.38 15.08
CA GLY A 165 19.29 -4.13 14.62
C GLY A 165 18.68 -3.63 13.33
N LEU A 166 18.47 -4.52 12.35
CA LEU A 166 17.90 -4.18 11.04
C LEU A 166 16.46 -3.68 11.12
N ASP A 167 15.73 -4.04 12.16
CA ASP A 167 14.37 -3.57 12.39
C ASP A 167 14.31 -2.06 12.72
N GLN A 168 15.43 -1.48 13.19
CA GLN A 168 15.51 -0.07 13.59
C GLN A 168 16.05 0.79 12.45
N SER A 169 15.44 1.96 12.21
CA SER A 169 16.05 2.96 11.33
C SER A 169 17.39 3.44 11.91
N GLY A 170 18.37 3.66 11.04
CA GLY A 170 19.71 4.11 11.44
C GLY A 170 20.69 2.98 11.77
N THR A 171 20.32 1.72 11.58
CA THR A 171 21.26 0.57 11.61
C THR A 171 21.58 0.13 10.19
N PHE A 172 22.87 0.04 9.87
CA PHE A 172 23.38 -0.29 8.53
C PHE A 172 24.29 -1.49 8.59
N ASP A 173 24.11 -2.42 7.65
CA ASP A 173 24.99 -3.59 7.47
C ASP A 173 25.73 -3.47 6.14
N PRO A 174 27.07 -3.30 6.15
CA PRO A 174 27.87 -3.22 4.94
C PRO A 174 27.88 -4.52 4.11
N ASN A 175 27.46 -5.65 4.66
CA ASN A 175 27.32 -6.92 3.92
C ASN A 175 26.00 -6.94 3.07
N LEU A 176 25.02 -6.09 3.39
CA LEU A 176 23.77 -5.94 2.62
C LEU A 176 23.87 -4.83 1.57
N SER A 177 24.84 -3.91 1.77
CA SER A 177 25.18 -2.85 0.82
C SER A 177 26.71 -2.69 0.82
N SER A 178 27.29 -1.89 -0.09
CA SER A 178 28.75 -1.70 -0.09
C SER A 178 29.21 -0.82 1.09
N VAL A 179 30.46 -1.01 1.53
CA VAL A 179 31.09 -0.15 2.55
C VAL A 179 31.04 1.34 2.14
N ASP A 180 31.23 1.63 0.86
CA ASP A 180 31.23 3.02 0.36
C ASP A 180 29.84 3.63 0.42
N ASP A 181 28.80 2.87 0.05
CA ASP A 181 27.39 3.32 0.13
C ASP A 181 26.98 3.58 1.58
N VAL A 182 27.38 2.71 2.51
CA VAL A 182 27.11 2.92 3.95
C VAL A 182 27.77 4.20 4.45
N ILE A 183 29.06 4.42 4.16
CA ILE A 183 29.78 5.63 4.57
C ILE A 183 29.13 6.88 4.00
N GLN A 184 28.72 6.85 2.74
CA GLN A 184 28.03 7.98 2.14
C GLN A 184 26.71 8.26 2.83
N THR A 185 25.87 7.25 3.05
CA THR A 185 24.58 7.35 3.75
C THR A 185 24.74 7.90 5.16
N LEU A 186 25.72 7.40 5.91
CA LEU A 186 26.01 7.89 7.27
C LEU A 186 26.32 9.40 7.27
N LYS A 187 27.09 9.89 6.28
CA LYS A 187 27.44 11.32 6.16
C LYS A 187 26.26 12.18 5.74
N GLU A 188 25.44 11.68 4.82
CA GLU A 188 24.24 12.39 4.35
C GLU A 188 23.23 12.58 5.49
N ASN A 189 23.16 11.63 6.43
CA ASN A 189 22.26 11.67 7.57
C ASN A 189 22.70 12.67 8.66
N ILE A 190 23.99 13.05 8.75
CA ILE A 190 24.47 13.98 9.79
C ILE A 190 23.73 15.31 9.69
N ASN A 191 23.34 15.85 10.84
CA ASN A 191 22.55 17.05 11.09
C ASN A 191 21.05 16.89 10.81
N SER A 192 20.62 16.22 9.75
CA SER A 192 19.19 16.12 9.43
C SER A 192 18.87 14.88 8.61
N TYR A 193 18.10 13.99 9.17
CA TYR A 193 17.47 12.88 8.48
C TYR A 193 16.04 13.24 8.09
N SER A 194 15.74 13.21 6.80
CA SER A 194 14.41 13.50 6.27
C SER A 194 13.60 12.22 6.09
N TYR A 195 12.35 12.21 6.54
CA TYR A 195 11.44 11.09 6.39
C TYR A 195 10.02 11.56 6.09
N LYS A 196 9.18 10.66 5.58
CA LYS A 196 7.80 10.97 5.20
C LYS A 196 6.79 10.17 6.03
N LYS A 197 5.60 10.72 6.19
CA LYS A 197 4.42 9.98 6.64
C LYS A 197 3.80 9.25 5.45
N PHE A 198 4.06 7.95 5.35
CA PHE A 198 3.54 7.11 4.26
C PHE A 198 2.14 6.55 4.50
N THR A 199 1.61 6.64 5.72
CA THR A 199 0.37 5.96 6.08
C THR A 199 -0.58 6.89 6.79
N THR A 200 -1.83 6.99 6.33
CA THR A 200 -2.93 7.57 7.11
C THR A 200 -3.71 6.47 7.81
N TYR A 201 -4.35 6.80 8.93
CA TYR A 201 -5.00 5.81 9.79
C TYR A 201 -6.35 6.30 10.32
N ASP A 202 -7.42 5.55 9.99
CA ASP A 202 -8.76 5.72 10.54
C ASP A 202 -9.02 4.68 11.63
N LYS A 203 -8.81 5.08 12.88
CA LYS A 203 -9.02 4.24 14.06
C LYS A 203 -10.46 3.71 14.17
N SER A 204 -11.45 4.45 13.68
CA SER A 204 -12.88 4.15 13.86
C SER A 204 -13.29 2.82 13.23
N ILE A 205 -12.65 2.45 12.11
CA ILE A 205 -12.92 1.20 11.39
C ILE A 205 -11.83 0.13 11.58
N CYS A 206 -10.84 0.40 12.43
CA CYS A 206 -9.79 -0.58 12.75
C CYS A 206 -10.37 -1.80 13.44
N GLN A 207 -9.90 -2.99 13.06
CA GLN A 207 -10.35 -4.25 13.63
C GLN A 207 -9.56 -4.68 14.89
N TYR A 208 -8.54 -3.89 15.29
CA TYR A 208 -7.73 -4.13 16.48
C TYR A 208 -7.88 -3.01 17.52
N ASP A 209 -7.64 -1.76 17.10
CA ASP A 209 -7.54 -0.62 18.00
C ASP A 209 -8.89 -0.31 18.68
N GLY A 210 -8.86 -0.20 20.02
CA GLY A 210 -10.04 0.03 20.85
C GLY A 210 -10.97 -1.18 20.98
N ARG A 211 -10.58 -2.37 20.51
CA ARG A 211 -11.35 -3.62 20.70
C ARG A 211 -11.08 -4.22 22.09
N ARG A 212 -11.97 -5.12 22.55
CA ARG A 212 -11.77 -5.82 23.81
C ARG A 212 -10.86 -7.04 23.66
N GLU A 213 -10.91 -7.68 22.50
CA GLU A 213 -10.14 -8.88 22.19
C GLU A 213 -9.19 -8.65 21.02
N VAL A 214 -8.12 -9.41 20.95
CA VAL A 214 -7.19 -9.42 19.81
C VAL A 214 -7.81 -10.24 18.69
N ILE A 215 -8.28 -9.55 17.65
CA ILE A 215 -8.93 -10.19 16.48
C ILE A 215 -8.24 -9.86 15.15
N CYS A 216 -7.32 -8.92 15.14
CA CYS A 216 -6.56 -8.51 13.99
C CYS A 216 -5.20 -7.97 14.45
N SER A 217 -4.15 -8.18 13.66
CA SER A 217 -2.81 -7.59 13.81
C SER A 217 -2.05 -7.58 12.49
N LYS A 218 -2.77 -7.81 11.39
CA LYS A 218 -2.19 -8.05 10.07
C LYS A 218 -1.19 -6.98 9.60
N CYS A 219 -1.42 -5.71 9.94
CA CYS A 219 -0.52 -4.62 9.55
C CYS A 219 0.84 -4.72 10.29
N GLU A 220 0.85 -5.11 11.56
CA GLU A 220 2.07 -5.33 12.33
C GLU A 220 2.78 -6.61 11.86
N GLU A 221 2.05 -7.71 11.62
CA GLU A 221 2.61 -8.99 11.18
C GLU A 221 3.36 -8.92 9.83
N VAL A 222 2.98 -8.00 8.94
CA VAL A 222 3.63 -7.84 7.63
C VAL A 222 4.62 -6.68 7.58
N CYS A 223 4.74 -5.90 8.64
CA CYS A 223 5.69 -4.79 8.70
C CYS A 223 7.11 -5.36 8.78
N PRO A 224 8.02 -4.99 7.88
CA PRO A 224 9.40 -5.49 7.90
C PRO A 224 10.28 -4.75 8.91
N THR A 225 9.73 -3.77 9.63
CA THR A 225 10.44 -2.94 10.61
C THR A 225 9.61 -2.81 11.88
N VAL A 226 10.08 -2.05 12.85
CA VAL A 226 9.34 -1.69 14.07
C VAL A 226 8.38 -0.51 13.88
N ALA A 227 8.12 -0.10 12.63
CA ALA A 227 7.25 1.04 12.34
C ALA A 227 5.81 0.86 12.83
N ILE A 228 5.33 -0.37 12.98
CA ILE A 228 4.01 -0.67 13.54
C ILE A 228 4.19 -1.56 14.75
N THR A 229 3.75 -1.07 15.91
CA THR A 229 3.75 -1.83 17.16
C THR A 229 2.36 -1.89 17.76
N LYS A 230 2.06 -2.95 18.51
CA LYS A 230 0.80 -3.16 19.20
C LYS A 230 1.00 -3.36 20.70
N ASP A 231 0.06 -2.87 21.47
CA ASP A 231 -0.06 -3.19 22.90
C ASP A 231 -1.34 -4.02 23.12
N ASP A 232 -1.16 -5.31 23.37
CA ASP A 232 -2.28 -6.25 23.59
C ASP A 232 -3.00 -6.01 24.94
N LYS A 233 -2.45 -5.22 25.87
CA LYS A 233 -3.12 -4.85 27.11
C LYS A 233 -4.09 -3.69 26.91
N THR A 234 -3.65 -2.66 26.22
CA THR A 234 -4.46 -1.47 25.95
C THR A 234 -5.24 -1.57 24.63
N LYS A 235 -4.92 -2.56 23.78
CA LYS A 235 -5.45 -2.71 22.42
C LYS A 235 -5.22 -1.46 21.58
N THR A 236 -3.99 -0.97 21.58
CA THR A 236 -3.58 0.21 20.81
C THR A 236 -2.53 -0.13 19.77
N LEU A 237 -2.61 0.54 18.61
CA LEU A 237 -1.58 0.52 17.58
C LEU A 237 -0.81 1.82 17.60
N THR A 238 0.51 1.72 17.49
CA THR A 238 1.40 2.89 17.37
C THR A 238 2.13 2.80 16.02
N PHE A 239 2.28 3.94 15.37
CA PHE A 239 2.93 4.06 14.07
C PHE A 239 4.14 4.98 14.18
N SER A 240 5.34 4.43 13.98
CA SER A 240 6.58 5.20 13.86
C SER A 240 6.77 5.59 12.38
N GLN A 241 6.72 6.88 12.08
CA GLN A 241 6.90 7.35 10.70
C GLN A 241 8.37 7.31 10.28
N ILE A 242 9.29 7.50 11.22
CA ILE A 242 10.73 7.50 10.97
C ILE A 242 11.27 6.08 10.68
N ASP A 243 10.63 5.05 11.24
CA ASP A 243 10.98 3.65 10.97
C ASP A 243 10.21 3.05 9.79
N CYS A 244 9.30 3.81 9.17
CA CYS A 244 8.49 3.37 8.07
C CYS A 244 9.25 3.48 6.74
N HIS A 245 9.43 2.35 6.04
CA HIS A 245 10.10 2.30 4.72
C HIS A 245 9.17 2.65 3.54
N GLY A 246 7.92 3.07 3.78
CA GLY A 246 7.00 3.46 2.70
C GLY A 246 6.55 2.33 1.78
N CYS A 247 6.80 1.07 2.10
CA CYS A 247 6.49 -0.05 1.19
C CYS A 247 4.99 -0.31 0.97
N GLY A 248 4.13 0.07 1.94
CA GLY A 248 2.68 -0.05 1.85
C GLY A 248 2.09 -1.44 2.13
N GLY A 249 2.89 -2.43 2.58
CA GLY A 249 2.40 -3.78 2.85
C GLY A 249 1.28 -3.86 3.88
N CYS A 250 1.29 -2.99 4.89
CA CYS A 250 0.25 -2.89 5.90
C CYS A 250 -1.12 -2.46 5.32
N ILE A 251 -1.12 -1.74 4.20
CA ILE A 251 -2.32 -1.22 3.54
C ILE A 251 -3.02 -2.32 2.75
N SER A 252 -2.27 -3.08 1.93
CA SER A 252 -2.84 -4.16 1.13
C SER A 252 -3.52 -5.25 1.98
N VAL A 253 -2.97 -5.55 3.17
CA VAL A 253 -3.54 -6.56 4.08
C VAL A 253 -4.61 -6.02 5.03
N CYS A 254 -4.83 -4.69 5.09
CA CYS A 254 -5.83 -4.10 5.99
C CYS A 254 -7.25 -4.48 5.56
N PRO A 255 -7.99 -5.30 6.34
CA PRO A 255 -9.27 -5.84 5.88
C PRO A 255 -10.39 -4.79 5.84
N SER A 256 -10.36 -3.79 6.70
CA SER A 256 -11.36 -2.72 6.76
C SER A 256 -11.00 -1.49 5.93
N GLY A 257 -9.73 -1.40 5.48
CA GLY A 257 -9.21 -0.20 4.85
C GLY A 257 -9.00 0.96 5.83
N ALA A 258 -8.76 0.67 7.10
CA ALA A 258 -8.39 1.66 8.12
C ALA A 258 -7.06 2.36 7.80
N LEU A 259 -6.20 1.72 7.01
CA LEU A 259 -4.94 2.27 6.53
C LEU A 259 -5.06 2.65 5.06
N GLU A 260 -4.48 3.80 4.71
CA GLU A 260 -4.31 4.26 3.33
C GLU A 260 -2.87 4.66 3.06
N TYR A 261 -2.45 4.53 1.81
CA TYR A 261 -1.12 4.97 1.37
C TYR A 261 -1.16 6.48 1.11
N ALA A 262 -0.47 7.25 1.95
CA ALA A 262 -0.56 8.71 1.91
C ALA A 262 -0.08 9.34 0.59
N PRO A 263 1.00 8.86 -0.06
CA PRO A 263 1.42 9.39 -1.37
C PRO A 263 0.44 9.09 -2.51
N MET A 264 -0.34 8.01 -2.41
CA MET A 264 -1.33 7.62 -3.43
C MET A 264 -2.52 6.94 -2.76
N ASN A 265 -3.40 7.74 -2.14
CA ASN A 265 -4.60 7.27 -1.46
C ASN A 265 -5.70 6.81 -2.45
N ARG A 266 -6.84 6.32 -1.94
CA ARG A 266 -7.93 5.79 -2.78
C ARG A 266 -8.51 6.82 -3.74
N GLU A 267 -8.57 8.08 -3.33
CA GLU A 267 -9.01 9.18 -4.19
C GLU A 267 -8.01 9.43 -5.30
N SER A 268 -6.70 9.49 -4.98
CA SER A 268 -5.62 9.60 -5.96
C SER A 268 -5.67 8.45 -6.98
N ILE A 269 -5.83 7.20 -6.53
CA ILE A 269 -5.96 6.04 -7.42
C ILE A 269 -7.13 6.21 -8.39
N TYR A 270 -8.28 6.68 -7.91
CA TYR A 270 -9.47 6.91 -8.73
C TYR A 270 -9.23 8.01 -9.77
N GLU A 271 -8.72 9.17 -9.34
CA GLU A 271 -8.46 10.31 -10.22
C GLU A 271 -7.41 9.96 -11.30
N VAL A 272 -6.31 9.33 -10.91
CA VAL A 272 -5.27 8.82 -11.81
C VAL A 272 -5.85 7.80 -12.80
N SER A 273 -6.71 6.90 -12.34
CA SER A 273 -7.30 5.87 -13.19
C SER A 273 -8.14 6.43 -14.35
N LYS A 274 -8.65 7.66 -14.25
CA LYS A 274 -9.40 8.32 -15.33
C LYS A 274 -8.55 8.53 -16.60
N PHE A 275 -7.26 8.73 -16.44
CA PHE A 275 -6.33 8.93 -17.57
C PHE A 275 -6.06 7.64 -18.36
N TYR A 276 -6.32 6.48 -17.76
CA TYR A 276 -6.08 5.18 -18.38
C TYR A 276 -7.23 4.67 -19.25
N LYS A 277 -8.31 5.42 -19.38
CA LYS A 277 -9.42 5.02 -20.26
C LYS A 277 -8.91 4.72 -21.67
N GLU A 278 -9.24 3.53 -22.19
CA GLU A 278 -8.83 3.05 -23.51
C GLU A 278 -7.30 2.91 -23.68
N THR A 279 -6.59 2.61 -22.59
CA THR A 279 -5.16 2.28 -22.60
C THR A 279 -4.92 1.00 -21.79
N HIS A 280 -3.73 0.42 -21.91
CA HIS A 280 -3.29 -0.73 -21.13
C HIS A 280 -2.38 -0.26 -20.00
N PRO A 281 -2.83 -0.28 -18.74
CA PRO A 281 -1.98 0.15 -17.62
C PRO A 281 -0.80 -0.81 -17.40
N LEU A 282 0.41 -0.26 -17.31
CA LEU A 282 1.63 -0.96 -16.92
C LEU A 282 2.12 -0.39 -15.58
N ILE A 283 1.85 -1.09 -14.48
CA ILE A 283 2.26 -0.68 -13.14
C ILE A 283 3.73 -1.07 -12.92
N ILE A 284 4.54 -0.10 -12.47
CA ILE A 284 5.97 -0.28 -12.21
C ILE A 284 6.33 0.41 -10.88
N PRO A 285 6.88 -0.28 -9.86
CA PRO A 285 7.45 0.37 -8.69
C PRO A 285 8.60 1.30 -9.06
N GLU A 286 8.63 2.53 -8.50
CA GLU A 286 9.65 3.55 -8.83
C GLU A 286 11.08 3.11 -8.50
N LYS A 287 11.25 2.16 -7.57
CA LYS A 287 12.55 1.56 -7.25
C LYS A 287 13.08 0.64 -8.35
N MET A 288 12.22 0.16 -9.25
CA MET A 288 12.66 -0.67 -10.38
C MET A 288 13.52 0.14 -11.33
N ASN A 289 14.66 -0.41 -11.71
CA ASN A 289 15.51 0.21 -12.72
C ASN A 289 14.94 -0.09 -14.11
N ILE A 290 14.19 0.87 -14.65
CA ILE A 290 13.58 0.78 -15.99
C ILE A 290 14.46 1.41 -17.08
N THR A 291 15.57 2.07 -16.73
CA THR A 291 16.41 2.82 -17.66
C THR A 291 17.05 1.94 -18.74
N ASN A 292 17.34 0.69 -18.40
CA ASN A 292 18.01 -0.28 -19.24
C ASN A 292 17.05 -1.32 -19.85
N LEU A 293 15.74 -1.17 -19.66
CA LEU A 293 14.78 -2.08 -20.27
C LEU A 293 14.74 -1.85 -21.80
N GLU A 294 15.06 -2.89 -22.55
CA GLU A 294 14.98 -2.90 -24.02
C GLU A 294 13.59 -3.39 -24.51
N SER A 295 12.57 -3.24 -23.67
CA SER A 295 11.21 -3.70 -23.99
C SER A 295 10.49 -2.65 -24.82
N PHE A 296 9.98 -3.07 -25.99
CA PHE A 296 9.09 -2.23 -26.78
C PHE A 296 7.68 -2.27 -26.18
N LEU A 297 7.20 -1.11 -25.74
CA LEU A 297 5.82 -0.98 -25.29
C LEU A 297 4.87 -1.13 -26.50
N LYS A 298 3.95 -2.09 -26.39
CA LYS A 298 2.86 -2.26 -27.37
C LYS A 298 2.04 -0.97 -27.46
N GLU A 299 1.44 -0.73 -28.62
CA GLU A 299 0.53 0.40 -28.82
C GLU A 299 -0.54 0.48 -27.74
N GLY A 300 -0.73 1.67 -27.18
CA GLY A 300 -1.70 1.93 -26.11
C GLY A 300 -1.27 1.50 -24.70
N VAL A 301 -0.08 0.95 -24.51
CA VAL A 301 0.44 0.67 -23.15
C VAL A 301 0.95 1.95 -22.51
N LEU A 302 0.43 2.28 -21.32
CA LEU A 302 0.77 3.48 -20.58
C LEU A 302 1.33 3.13 -19.19
N PRO A 303 2.59 3.50 -18.85
CA PRO A 303 3.16 3.18 -17.56
C PRO A 303 2.52 3.97 -16.41
N LEU A 304 2.43 3.34 -15.24
CA LEU A 304 2.05 3.91 -13.95
C LEU A 304 3.17 3.62 -12.95
N ALA A 305 4.00 4.60 -12.69
CA ALA A 305 5.01 4.50 -11.63
C ALA A 305 4.36 4.66 -10.25
N ILE A 306 4.70 3.77 -9.32
CA ILE A 306 4.20 3.79 -7.94
C ILE A 306 5.37 3.79 -6.94
N GLU A 307 5.32 4.67 -5.94
CA GLU A 307 6.38 4.78 -4.92
C GLU A 307 6.45 3.52 -4.04
N GLY A 308 5.32 3.08 -3.51
CA GLY A 308 5.22 1.85 -2.70
C GLY A 308 4.91 0.62 -3.53
N GLU A 309 5.69 -0.44 -3.41
CA GLU A 309 5.49 -1.67 -4.20
C GLU A 309 4.43 -2.64 -3.63
N LYS A 310 3.93 -2.38 -2.39
CA LYS A 310 3.09 -3.34 -1.65
C LYS A 310 1.69 -2.84 -1.27
N PHE A 311 1.34 -1.58 -1.61
CA PHE A 311 0.10 -0.98 -1.10
C PHE A 311 -1.16 -1.33 -1.91
N LEU A 312 -1.01 -1.69 -3.18
CA LEU A 312 -2.17 -1.98 -4.03
C LEU A 312 -2.93 -3.19 -3.53
N ASP A 313 -4.22 -2.99 -3.34
CA ASP A 313 -5.18 -3.98 -2.87
C ASP A 313 -6.21 -4.34 -3.96
N GLU A 314 -7.11 -5.25 -3.65
CA GLU A 314 -8.14 -5.72 -4.57
C GLU A 314 -9.09 -4.61 -5.06
N SER A 315 -9.32 -3.59 -4.23
CA SER A 315 -10.16 -2.44 -4.62
C SER A 315 -9.44 -1.49 -5.58
N SER A 316 -8.14 -1.31 -5.38
CA SER A 316 -7.26 -0.50 -6.23
C SER A 316 -7.11 -1.12 -7.62
N PHE A 317 -6.82 -2.42 -7.67
CA PHE A 317 -6.73 -3.15 -8.94
C PHE A 317 -8.04 -3.13 -9.70
N LEU A 318 -9.17 -3.41 -9.04
CA LEU A 318 -10.47 -3.41 -9.69
C LEU A 318 -10.89 -2.01 -10.17
N THR A 319 -10.45 -0.95 -9.47
CA THR A 319 -10.63 0.43 -9.91
C THR A 319 -9.92 0.67 -11.23
N LEU A 320 -8.64 0.40 -11.32
CA LEU A 320 -7.84 0.65 -12.51
C LEU A 320 -8.29 -0.23 -13.70
N LEU A 321 -8.61 -1.52 -13.46
CA LEU A 321 -9.16 -2.43 -14.46
C LEU A 321 -10.44 -1.90 -15.11
N GLN A 322 -11.40 -1.48 -14.29
CA GLN A 322 -12.67 -1.01 -14.80
C GLN A 322 -12.57 0.39 -15.39
N MET A 323 -11.72 1.26 -14.88
CA MET A 323 -11.51 2.60 -15.43
C MET A 323 -10.76 2.59 -16.77
N SER A 324 -9.87 1.63 -16.99
CA SER A 324 -9.18 1.44 -18.27
C SER A 324 -10.01 0.63 -19.27
N GLY A 325 -10.81 -0.32 -18.82
CA GLY A 325 -11.47 -1.33 -19.64
C GLY A 325 -10.50 -2.40 -20.18
N SER A 326 -9.32 -2.52 -19.57
CA SER A 326 -8.22 -3.36 -20.04
C SER A 326 -7.67 -4.24 -18.91
N GLN A 327 -6.99 -5.32 -19.29
CA GLN A 327 -6.07 -6.01 -18.40
C GLN A 327 -4.96 -5.04 -17.94
N ILE A 328 -4.38 -5.30 -16.78
CA ILE A 328 -3.24 -4.58 -16.21
C ILE A 328 -2.00 -5.45 -16.34
N ILE A 329 -0.86 -4.86 -16.69
CA ILE A 329 0.45 -5.49 -16.52
C ILE A 329 1.02 -4.98 -15.20
N PHE A 330 1.46 -5.88 -14.33
CA PHE A 330 2.16 -5.54 -13.09
C PHE A 330 3.59 -6.07 -13.18
N TYR A 331 4.54 -5.16 -13.42
CA TYR A 331 5.95 -5.47 -13.57
C TYR A 331 6.70 -5.15 -12.28
N SER A 332 7.17 -6.16 -11.57
CA SER A 332 7.91 -6.00 -10.31
C SER A 332 8.75 -7.25 -10.02
N ASP A 333 9.95 -7.07 -9.54
CA ASP A 333 10.84 -8.16 -9.08
C ASP A 333 10.36 -8.82 -7.78
N PHE A 334 9.37 -8.23 -7.11
CA PHE A 334 8.82 -8.72 -5.86
C PHE A 334 7.30 -8.53 -5.77
N LEU A 335 6.61 -9.53 -5.24
CA LEU A 335 5.19 -9.46 -4.88
C LEU A 335 5.01 -9.70 -3.39
N SER A 336 4.39 -8.73 -2.69
CA SER A 336 4.02 -8.91 -1.29
C SER A 336 2.92 -9.98 -1.13
N LYS A 337 2.81 -10.54 0.07
CA LYS A 337 1.76 -11.53 0.39
C LYS A 337 0.36 -10.95 0.17
N GLY A 338 0.12 -9.69 0.58
CA GLY A 338 -1.16 -9.01 0.38
C GLY A 338 -1.46 -8.75 -1.09
N SER A 339 -0.50 -8.20 -1.85
CA SER A 339 -0.67 -7.97 -3.30
C SER A 339 -0.90 -9.27 -4.07
N LYS A 340 -0.18 -10.34 -3.71
CA LYS A 340 -0.34 -11.67 -4.32
C LYS A 340 -1.75 -12.23 -4.13
N ASP A 341 -2.31 -12.12 -2.91
CA ASP A 341 -3.68 -12.51 -2.64
C ASP A 341 -4.69 -11.64 -3.39
N ALA A 342 -4.49 -10.31 -3.41
CA ALA A 342 -5.36 -9.38 -4.12
C ALA A 342 -5.39 -9.67 -5.63
N ILE A 343 -4.23 -9.85 -6.26
CA ILE A 343 -4.10 -10.21 -7.68
C ILE A 343 -4.82 -11.52 -7.96
N ARG A 344 -4.59 -12.57 -7.15
CA ARG A 344 -5.23 -13.87 -7.32
C ARG A 344 -6.75 -13.77 -7.23
N ILE A 345 -7.29 -13.06 -6.23
CA ILE A 345 -8.73 -12.88 -6.05
C ILE A 345 -9.34 -12.19 -7.27
N VAL A 346 -8.70 -11.12 -7.75
CA VAL A 346 -9.20 -10.36 -8.92
C VAL A 346 -9.10 -11.20 -10.19
N ASN A 347 -8.02 -11.96 -10.39
CA ASN A 347 -7.87 -12.87 -11.52
C ASN A 347 -8.94 -13.99 -11.48
N ASP A 348 -9.16 -14.62 -10.30
CA ASP A 348 -10.20 -15.64 -10.15
C ASP A 348 -11.61 -15.10 -10.49
N ILE A 349 -11.91 -13.84 -10.14
CA ILE A 349 -13.17 -13.17 -10.49
C ILE A 349 -13.27 -12.97 -12.01
N TYR A 350 -12.21 -12.45 -12.64
CA TYR A 350 -12.20 -12.19 -14.08
C TYR A 350 -12.21 -13.48 -14.91
N GLN A 351 -11.52 -14.53 -14.46
CA GLN A 351 -11.58 -15.85 -15.08
C GLN A 351 -13.02 -16.39 -15.11
N LYS A 352 -13.77 -16.23 -14.01
CA LYS A 352 -15.18 -16.66 -13.96
C LYS A 352 -16.11 -15.82 -14.84
N LYS A 353 -15.84 -14.53 -14.98
CA LYS A 353 -16.71 -13.62 -15.76
C LYS A 353 -16.33 -13.56 -17.24
N TYR A 354 -15.04 -13.50 -17.54
CA TYR A 354 -14.51 -13.19 -18.88
C TYR A 354 -13.60 -14.28 -19.45
N SER A 355 -13.31 -15.34 -18.70
CA SER A 355 -12.34 -16.40 -19.06
C SER A 355 -10.95 -15.87 -19.40
N LYS A 356 -10.54 -14.81 -18.70
CA LYS A 356 -9.24 -14.15 -18.85
C LYS A 356 -8.71 -13.70 -17.48
N ASP A 357 -7.40 -13.68 -17.33
CA ASP A 357 -6.77 -13.01 -16.19
C ASP A 357 -6.95 -11.49 -16.31
N ALA A 358 -7.16 -10.84 -15.20
CA ALA A 358 -7.27 -9.39 -15.12
C ALA A 358 -5.90 -8.73 -15.09
N ILE A 359 -4.95 -9.34 -14.36
CA ILE A 359 -3.64 -8.80 -14.05
C ILE A 359 -2.59 -9.79 -14.52
N LEU A 360 -1.78 -9.37 -15.47
CA LEU A 360 -0.64 -10.11 -16.01
C LEU A 360 0.59 -9.70 -15.19
N VAL A 361 1.11 -10.62 -14.39
CA VAL A 361 2.29 -10.38 -13.56
C VAL A 361 3.55 -10.71 -14.34
N ALA A 362 4.53 -9.83 -14.32
CA ALA A 362 5.86 -10.03 -14.89
C ALA A 362 6.92 -9.77 -13.80
N MET A 363 7.74 -10.78 -13.51
CA MET A 363 8.79 -10.72 -12.49
C MET A 363 10.19 -10.47 -13.10
N ASN A 364 10.28 -10.51 -14.41
CA ASN A 364 11.51 -10.29 -15.19
C ASN A 364 11.14 -9.76 -16.58
N GLU A 365 12.17 -9.41 -17.36
CA GLU A 365 12.00 -8.80 -18.68
C GLU A 365 11.35 -9.74 -19.72
N ASP A 366 11.64 -11.04 -19.69
CA ASP A 366 11.04 -11.99 -20.63
C ASP A 366 9.54 -12.18 -20.35
N GLU A 367 9.14 -12.23 -19.07
CA GLU A 367 7.74 -12.24 -18.67
C GLU A 367 7.05 -10.92 -19.02
N LEU A 368 7.75 -9.78 -18.91
CA LEU A 368 7.21 -8.48 -19.32
C LEU A 368 6.93 -8.47 -20.83
N LYS A 369 7.85 -8.95 -21.65
CA LYS A 369 7.64 -9.07 -23.12
C LYS A 369 6.40 -9.92 -23.44
N THR A 370 6.27 -11.05 -22.77
CA THR A 370 5.09 -11.93 -22.93
C THR A 370 3.81 -11.21 -22.53
N ALA A 371 3.79 -10.55 -21.37
CA ALA A 371 2.63 -9.81 -20.90
C ALA A 371 2.25 -8.64 -21.82
N LEU A 372 3.25 -7.95 -22.40
CA LEU A 372 3.03 -6.89 -23.39
C LEU A 372 2.39 -7.41 -24.69
N GLU A 373 2.71 -8.64 -25.11
CA GLU A 373 2.08 -9.27 -26.28
C GLU A 373 0.63 -9.68 -25.98
N GLU A 374 0.38 -10.22 -24.79
CA GLU A 374 -0.91 -10.81 -24.39
C GLU A 374 -1.95 -9.78 -23.95
N VAL A 375 -1.52 -8.63 -23.39
CA VAL A 375 -2.43 -7.63 -22.83
C VAL A 375 -3.49 -7.19 -23.86
N SER A 376 -4.73 -7.13 -23.40
CA SER A 376 -5.88 -6.83 -24.25
C SER A 376 -6.98 -6.12 -23.46
N PHE A 377 -7.85 -5.42 -24.21
CA PHE A 377 -9.09 -4.90 -23.63
C PHE A 377 -10.03 -6.02 -23.22
N VAL A 378 -10.80 -5.77 -22.17
CA VAL A 378 -11.83 -6.68 -21.68
C VAL A 378 -13.19 -6.11 -22.01
N GLU A 379 -13.89 -6.77 -22.94
CA GLU A 379 -15.17 -6.30 -23.45
C GLU A 379 -16.19 -6.12 -22.30
N ASN A 380 -16.90 -4.99 -22.30
CA ASN A 380 -17.90 -4.64 -21.30
C ASN A 380 -17.40 -4.53 -19.84
N SER A 381 -16.08 -4.40 -19.62
CA SER A 381 -15.52 -4.24 -18.28
C SER A 381 -15.44 -2.77 -17.82
N TYR A 382 -15.49 -1.80 -18.73
CA TYR A 382 -15.40 -0.39 -18.38
C TYR A 382 -16.54 0.04 -17.46
N PHE A 383 -16.17 0.63 -16.33
CA PHE A 383 -17.13 1.21 -15.38
C PHE A 383 -16.50 2.35 -14.58
N ASN A 384 -17.11 3.52 -14.73
CA ASN A 384 -16.77 4.70 -13.93
C ASN A 384 -17.96 5.07 -13.02
N PHE A 385 -17.69 5.27 -11.74
CA PHE A 385 -18.63 5.85 -10.79
C PHE A 385 -17.85 6.68 -9.77
N ASN A 386 -18.49 7.71 -9.21
CA ASN A 386 -17.88 8.51 -8.16
C ASN A 386 -17.74 7.65 -6.88
N GLN A 387 -16.50 7.51 -6.39
CA GLN A 387 -16.17 6.75 -5.19
C GLN A 387 -15.65 7.62 -4.04
N ASP A 388 -15.84 8.94 -4.13
CA ASP A 388 -15.44 9.89 -3.08
C ASP A 388 -16.05 9.45 -1.74
N THR A 389 -15.27 9.57 -0.68
CA THR A 389 -15.63 9.20 0.69
C THR A 389 -15.90 7.71 0.95
N LEU A 390 -15.94 6.85 -0.06
CA LEU A 390 -16.15 5.43 0.11
C LEU A 390 -14.92 4.74 0.71
N LYS A 391 -15.19 3.76 1.59
CA LYS A 391 -14.14 2.92 2.18
C LYS A 391 -13.76 1.76 1.26
N LYS A 392 -12.62 1.12 1.49
CA LYS A 392 -12.10 -0.01 0.70
C LYS A 392 -13.18 -1.04 0.35
N ARG A 393 -13.95 -1.51 1.37
CA ARG A 393 -14.99 -2.54 1.18
C ARG A 393 -16.16 -2.06 0.32
N GLU A 394 -16.55 -0.81 0.47
CA GLU A 394 -17.62 -0.21 -0.30
C GLU A 394 -17.22 -0.05 -1.77
N ILE A 395 -16.02 0.44 -2.03
CA ILE A 395 -15.45 0.56 -3.39
C ILE A 395 -15.45 -0.81 -4.08
N PHE A 396 -14.84 -1.80 -3.42
CA PHE A 396 -14.76 -3.16 -3.98
C PHE A 396 -16.15 -3.76 -4.20
N SER A 397 -17.07 -3.60 -3.23
CA SER A 397 -18.44 -4.07 -3.32
C SER A 397 -19.18 -3.49 -4.52
N HIS A 398 -19.19 -2.17 -4.70
CA HIS A 398 -19.89 -1.51 -5.81
C HIS A 398 -19.32 -1.91 -7.17
N ARG A 399 -18.00 -1.97 -7.28
CA ARG A 399 -17.33 -2.37 -8.53
C ARG A 399 -17.57 -3.82 -8.86
N LEU A 400 -17.50 -4.71 -7.87
CA LEU A 400 -17.76 -6.13 -8.05
C LEU A 400 -19.25 -6.38 -8.36
N GLN A 401 -20.18 -5.71 -7.69
CA GLN A 401 -21.61 -5.78 -7.98
C GLN A 401 -21.91 -5.40 -9.43
N LYS A 402 -21.30 -4.33 -9.93
CA LYS A 402 -21.44 -3.93 -11.34
C LYS A 402 -20.90 -4.99 -12.30
N LEU A 403 -19.75 -5.58 -12.00
CA LEU A 403 -19.13 -6.62 -12.82
C LEU A 403 -20.00 -7.89 -12.88
N ILE A 404 -20.54 -8.32 -11.75
CA ILE A 404 -21.38 -9.52 -11.65
C ILE A 404 -22.74 -9.29 -12.34
N GLY A 405 -23.38 -8.12 -12.10
CA GLY A 405 -24.73 -7.85 -12.56
C GLY A 405 -25.74 -8.83 -11.95
N GLU A 406 -26.52 -9.51 -12.78
CA GLU A 406 -27.50 -10.52 -12.35
C GLU A 406 -26.98 -11.96 -12.43
N ASP A 407 -25.71 -12.16 -12.76
CA ASP A 407 -25.12 -13.49 -12.92
C ASP A 407 -24.87 -14.16 -11.56
N ASN A 408 -24.85 -15.51 -11.60
CA ASN A 408 -24.32 -16.34 -10.53
C ASN A 408 -23.11 -17.11 -11.03
N LEU A 409 -21.91 -16.64 -10.67
CA LEU A 409 -20.63 -17.19 -11.14
C LEU A 409 -19.99 -18.13 -10.09
N GLY A 410 -20.73 -18.46 -9.03
CA GLY A 410 -20.28 -19.33 -7.96
C GLY A 410 -19.40 -18.62 -6.93
N ILE A 411 -18.38 -19.28 -6.41
CA ILE A 411 -17.59 -18.82 -5.26
C ILE A 411 -16.13 -18.64 -5.70
N VAL A 412 -15.51 -17.55 -5.26
CA VAL A 412 -14.05 -17.33 -5.25
C VAL A 412 -13.56 -17.53 -3.81
N LYS A 413 -12.47 -18.27 -3.66
CA LYS A 413 -11.78 -18.39 -2.37
C LYS A 413 -10.88 -17.21 -2.15
N THR A 414 -10.87 -16.67 -0.94
CA THR A 414 -9.93 -15.62 -0.57
C THR A 414 -8.63 -16.21 -0.01
N GLY A 415 -7.62 -15.37 0.21
CA GLY A 415 -6.31 -15.82 0.62
C GLY A 415 -6.09 -15.75 2.12
N GLU A 416 -4.85 -16.00 2.52
CA GLU A 416 -4.43 -15.95 3.92
C GLU A 416 -4.30 -14.50 4.44
N HIS A 417 -3.98 -13.57 3.54
CA HIS A 417 -3.73 -12.16 3.90
C HIS A 417 -4.90 -11.24 3.57
N VAL A 418 -5.70 -11.57 2.55
CA VAL A 418 -6.91 -10.84 2.17
C VAL A 418 -8.13 -11.72 2.43
N HIS A 419 -8.97 -11.34 3.40
CA HIS A 419 -10.08 -12.14 3.86
C HIS A 419 -11.43 -11.51 3.53
N TYR A 420 -12.34 -12.35 3.08
CA TYR A 420 -13.78 -12.09 2.94
C TYR A 420 -14.57 -13.23 3.59
N GLY A 421 -15.85 -13.00 3.82
CA GLY A 421 -16.72 -14.01 4.41
C GLY A 421 -18.08 -13.44 4.76
N LYS A 422 -18.91 -14.27 5.34
CA LYS A 422 -20.25 -13.87 5.80
C LYS A 422 -20.58 -14.42 7.18
N VAL A 423 -21.45 -13.71 7.87
CA VAL A 423 -22.02 -14.14 9.14
C VAL A 423 -23.17 -15.09 8.88
N ILE A 424 -23.24 -16.14 9.66
CA ILE A 424 -24.34 -17.10 9.71
C ILE A 424 -24.94 -17.03 11.12
N VAL A 425 -26.27 -16.92 11.22
CA VAL A 425 -26.98 -16.86 12.47
C VAL A 425 -27.89 -18.07 12.58
N ASN A 426 -27.86 -18.73 13.73
CA ASN A 426 -28.86 -19.71 14.09
C ASN A 426 -30.08 -18.97 14.66
N GLU A 427 -31.11 -18.82 13.86
CA GLU A 427 -32.29 -18.03 14.18
C GLU A 427 -33.01 -18.56 15.44
N SER A 428 -32.95 -19.89 15.69
CA SER A 428 -33.60 -20.48 16.85
C SER A 428 -32.98 -20.14 18.21
N THR A 429 -31.72 -19.68 18.20
CA THR A 429 -30.99 -19.27 19.40
C THR A 429 -30.76 -17.76 19.46
N CYS A 430 -31.09 -17.03 18.40
CA CYS A 430 -30.91 -15.59 18.33
C CYS A 430 -32.04 -14.88 19.13
N THR A 431 -31.63 -14.12 20.13
CA THR A 431 -32.56 -13.32 20.97
C THR A 431 -32.74 -11.87 20.45
N LEU A 432 -32.19 -11.55 19.26
CA LEU A 432 -32.22 -10.20 18.69
C LEU A 432 -31.71 -9.10 19.65
N CYS A 433 -30.75 -9.44 20.52
CA CYS A 433 -30.14 -8.47 21.46
C CYS A 433 -29.29 -7.40 20.79
N LEU A 434 -28.97 -7.52 19.49
CA LEU A 434 -28.23 -6.59 18.61
C LEU A 434 -26.82 -6.23 19.06
N VAL A 435 -26.23 -6.94 20.01
CA VAL A 435 -24.82 -6.74 20.43
C VAL A 435 -23.86 -6.90 19.23
N CYS A 436 -24.14 -7.83 18.32
CA CYS A 436 -23.35 -8.06 17.10
C CYS A 436 -23.38 -6.85 16.14
N VAL A 437 -24.49 -6.10 16.08
CA VAL A 437 -24.59 -4.84 15.30
C VAL A 437 -23.71 -3.78 15.92
N GLY A 438 -23.80 -3.54 17.22
CA GLY A 438 -22.94 -2.59 17.94
C GLY A 438 -21.45 -2.95 17.90
N SER A 439 -21.14 -4.23 17.70
CA SER A 439 -19.77 -4.71 17.56
C SER A 439 -19.19 -4.54 16.17
N CYS A 440 -20.02 -4.33 15.13
CA CYS A 440 -19.60 -4.24 13.73
C CYS A 440 -19.27 -2.79 13.33
N ASN A 441 -18.00 -2.41 13.37
CA ASN A 441 -17.57 -1.04 13.02
C ASN A 441 -17.41 -0.76 11.52
N VAL A 442 -17.67 -1.75 10.66
CA VAL A 442 -17.70 -1.58 9.20
C VAL A 442 -19.13 -1.54 8.64
N GLY A 443 -20.16 -1.61 9.53
CA GLY A 443 -21.55 -1.52 9.13
C GLY A 443 -22.09 -2.69 8.31
N ALA A 444 -21.45 -3.86 8.35
CA ALA A 444 -21.91 -5.05 7.64
C ALA A 444 -23.16 -5.66 8.29
N LEU A 445 -23.30 -5.57 9.62
CA LEU A 445 -24.48 -5.99 10.37
C LEU A 445 -25.36 -4.78 10.69
N ILE A 446 -26.64 -4.89 10.40
CA ILE A 446 -27.63 -3.80 10.49
C ILE A 446 -28.85 -4.29 11.25
N ALA A 447 -29.41 -3.43 12.11
CA ALA A 447 -30.71 -3.64 12.75
C ALA A 447 -31.76 -2.79 12.03
N ASP A 448 -32.86 -3.39 11.61
CA ASP A 448 -34.01 -2.66 11.09
C ASP A 448 -35.17 -2.74 12.09
N ALA A 449 -35.45 -1.60 12.74
CA ALA A 449 -36.51 -1.51 13.73
C ALA A 449 -37.92 -1.52 13.14
N LYS A 450 -38.08 -1.36 11.83
CA LYS A 450 -39.41 -1.33 11.17
C LYS A 450 -40.01 -2.71 11.08
N ASP A 451 -39.21 -3.70 10.82
CA ASP A 451 -39.62 -5.10 10.68
C ASP A 451 -38.97 -6.02 11.71
N ASN A 452 -38.28 -5.45 12.70
CA ASN A 452 -37.59 -6.15 13.78
C ASN A 452 -36.63 -7.22 13.27
N THR A 453 -35.78 -6.87 12.35
CA THR A 453 -34.81 -7.78 11.72
C THR A 453 -33.35 -7.44 12.06
N LEU A 454 -32.54 -8.50 12.16
CA LEU A 454 -31.09 -8.44 12.02
C LEU A 454 -30.74 -8.78 10.59
N ARG A 455 -29.98 -7.89 9.93
CA ARG A 455 -29.57 -8.03 8.53
C ARG A 455 -28.05 -7.99 8.37
N LEU A 456 -27.58 -8.60 7.29
CA LEU A 456 -26.16 -8.61 6.90
C LEU A 456 -26.02 -8.19 5.44
N ASN A 457 -25.06 -7.30 5.18
CA ASN A 457 -24.46 -7.12 3.86
C ASN A 457 -23.12 -7.88 3.81
N PRO A 458 -23.04 -9.06 3.17
CA PRO A 458 -21.81 -9.85 3.17
C PRO A 458 -20.64 -9.16 2.49
N SER A 459 -20.89 -8.31 1.47
CA SER A 459 -19.84 -7.65 0.72
C SER A 459 -19.02 -6.66 1.55
N LEU A 460 -19.59 -6.14 2.65
CA LEU A 460 -18.92 -5.23 3.58
C LEU A 460 -18.22 -5.97 4.73
N CYS A 461 -18.52 -7.25 4.93
CA CYS A 461 -18.00 -8.02 6.05
C CYS A 461 -16.48 -8.26 5.89
N THR A 462 -15.71 -7.93 6.94
CA THR A 462 -14.27 -8.18 7.02
C THR A 462 -13.90 -9.57 7.54
N SER A 463 -14.91 -10.39 7.84
CA SER A 463 -14.78 -11.72 8.48
C SER A 463 -13.92 -11.74 9.76
N CYS A 464 -13.85 -10.63 10.49
CA CYS A 464 -12.98 -10.46 11.65
C CYS A 464 -13.36 -11.35 12.86
N GLY A 465 -14.62 -11.76 12.99
CA GLY A 465 -15.09 -12.61 14.09
C GLY A 465 -15.52 -11.87 15.36
N TYR A 466 -15.42 -10.53 15.40
CA TYR A 466 -15.72 -9.81 16.64
C TYR A 466 -17.20 -9.94 17.07
N CYS A 467 -18.13 -9.99 16.09
CA CYS A 467 -19.54 -10.24 16.37
C CYS A 467 -19.81 -11.65 16.93
N GLU A 468 -19.01 -12.67 16.51
CA GLU A 468 -19.06 -14.03 17.01
C GLU A 468 -18.66 -14.09 18.50
N ILE A 469 -17.51 -13.46 18.83
CA ILE A 469 -17.01 -13.39 20.22
C ILE A 469 -17.92 -12.55 21.12
N SER A 470 -18.56 -11.51 20.57
CA SER A 470 -19.43 -10.60 21.33
C SER A 470 -20.84 -11.15 21.54
N CYS A 471 -21.23 -12.20 20.83
CA CYS A 471 -22.57 -12.77 20.97
C CYS A 471 -22.74 -13.46 22.35
N PRO A 472 -23.74 -13.07 23.17
CA PRO A 472 -23.96 -13.68 24.46
C PRO A 472 -24.59 -15.08 24.35
N GLU A 473 -25.23 -15.37 23.21
CA GLU A 473 -25.91 -16.64 22.99
C GLU A 473 -24.93 -17.67 22.42
N LYS A 474 -24.83 -18.81 23.07
CA LYS A 474 -23.93 -19.88 22.65
C LYS A 474 -24.36 -20.47 21.30
N ASP A 475 -23.40 -20.70 20.42
CA ASP A 475 -23.60 -21.33 19.10
C ASP A 475 -24.66 -20.60 18.21
N CYS A 476 -24.93 -19.33 18.49
CA CYS A 476 -25.89 -18.53 17.75
C CYS A 476 -25.28 -17.92 16.49
N LEU A 477 -24.06 -17.44 16.58
CA LEU A 477 -23.42 -16.69 15.49
C LEU A 477 -22.07 -17.34 15.12
N THR A 478 -21.87 -17.60 13.83
CA THR A 478 -20.64 -18.15 13.29
C THR A 478 -20.22 -17.40 12.03
N ILE A 479 -18.95 -17.49 11.66
CA ILE A 479 -18.43 -16.85 10.44
C ILE A 479 -17.96 -17.91 9.44
N GLN A 480 -18.54 -17.88 8.26
CA GLN A 480 -18.01 -18.57 7.11
C GLN A 480 -16.93 -17.69 6.48
N ARG A 481 -15.66 -18.10 6.63
CA ARG A 481 -14.48 -17.35 6.18
C ARG A 481 -14.03 -17.79 4.80
N ASP A 482 -13.17 -16.97 4.20
CA ASP A 482 -12.35 -17.24 3.02
C ASP A 482 -13.15 -17.48 1.73
N ILE A 483 -14.27 -16.77 1.59
CA ILE A 483 -15.13 -16.83 0.41
C ILE A 483 -15.63 -15.46 -0.03
N ILE A 484 -15.86 -15.33 -1.34
CA ILE A 484 -16.70 -14.30 -1.97
C ILE A 484 -17.72 -15.06 -2.85
N GLU A 485 -19.01 -14.83 -2.65
CA GLU A 485 -20.05 -15.38 -3.52
C GLU A 485 -20.34 -14.40 -4.66
N LEU A 486 -20.09 -14.82 -5.88
CA LEU A 486 -20.26 -13.99 -7.07
C LEU A 486 -21.71 -14.07 -7.57
N GLN A 487 -22.63 -13.50 -6.77
CA GLN A 487 -24.07 -13.48 -7.04
C GLN A 487 -24.75 -12.22 -6.47
N PRO A 488 -25.89 -11.77 -7.00
CA PRO A 488 -26.54 -10.52 -6.57
C PRO A 488 -26.87 -10.42 -5.09
N SER A 489 -27.16 -11.54 -4.43
CA SER A 489 -27.49 -11.57 -2.98
C SER A 489 -26.31 -11.22 -2.08
N TRP A 490 -25.05 -11.36 -2.58
CA TRP A 490 -23.85 -11.00 -1.84
C TRP A 490 -23.76 -9.48 -1.55
N PHE A 491 -24.40 -8.65 -2.36
CA PHE A 491 -24.36 -7.19 -2.30
C PHE A 491 -25.61 -6.56 -1.68
N LYS A 492 -26.50 -7.39 -1.15
CA LYS A 492 -27.79 -6.93 -0.58
C LYS A 492 -27.86 -7.26 0.89
N ASP A 493 -28.57 -6.40 1.65
CA ASP A 493 -28.89 -6.66 3.03
C ASP A 493 -29.85 -7.85 3.12
N SER A 494 -29.37 -8.98 3.59
CA SER A 494 -30.15 -10.20 3.80
C SER A 494 -30.57 -10.34 5.26
N VAL A 495 -31.81 -10.80 5.50
CA VAL A 495 -32.31 -11.06 6.85
C VAL A 495 -31.59 -12.31 7.41
N LEU A 496 -31.00 -12.17 8.59
CA LEU A 496 -30.34 -13.24 9.32
C LEU A 496 -31.22 -13.80 10.45
N ALA A 497 -32.03 -12.95 11.08
CA ALA A 497 -33.00 -13.31 12.10
C ALA A 497 -34.11 -12.25 12.16
N GLN A 498 -35.32 -12.68 12.47
CA GLN A 498 -36.50 -11.83 12.58
C GLN A 498 -37.35 -12.29 13.74
N ASP A 499 -37.96 -11.36 14.48
CA ASP A 499 -38.96 -11.66 15.47
C ASP A 499 -40.32 -11.08 15.07
N THR A 500 -41.38 -11.74 15.49
CA THR A 500 -42.74 -11.26 15.28
C THR A 500 -43.07 -10.13 16.26
N LEU A 501 -43.59 -9.04 15.73
CA LEU A 501 -44.12 -7.96 16.56
C LEU A 501 -45.42 -8.47 17.23
N PHE A 502 -45.42 -8.59 18.54
CA PHE A 502 -46.63 -8.88 19.32
C PHE A 502 -47.25 -7.59 19.83
N ALA A 503 -48.55 -7.45 19.64
CA ALA A 503 -49.28 -6.37 20.31
C ALA A 503 -49.19 -6.55 21.82
N CYS A 504 -48.86 -5.50 22.55
CA CYS A 504 -48.84 -5.52 23.99
C CYS A 504 -50.24 -5.89 24.51
N VAL A 505 -50.33 -6.94 25.34
CA VAL A 505 -51.62 -7.40 25.91
C VAL A 505 -52.31 -6.36 26.81
N GLU A 506 -51.52 -5.38 27.31
CA GLU A 506 -52.08 -4.29 28.17
C GLU A 506 -52.44 -3.04 27.42
N CYS A 507 -51.69 -2.61 26.42
CA CYS A 507 -51.90 -1.33 25.73
C CYS A 507 -52.18 -1.48 24.23
N GLY A 508 -52.11 -2.65 23.64
CA GLY A 508 -52.43 -2.91 22.24
C GLY A 508 -51.41 -2.36 21.20
N LYS A 509 -50.28 -1.84 21.69
CA LYS A 509 -49.21 -1.34 20.83
C LYS A 509 -48.19 -2.42 20.52
#